data_3abef7fc4b79737e558dcea3c2f42459
#
_entry.id   3abef7fc4b79737e558dcea3c2f42459
#
_cell.length_a   1.000
_cell.length_b   1.000
_cell.length_c   1.000
_cell.angle_alpha   90.00
_cell.angle_beta   90.00
_cell.angle_gamma   90.00
#
_symmetry.space_group_name_H-M   'P 1'
#
loop_
_entity.id
_entity.type
_entity.pdbx_description
1 polymer ?
#
loop_
_entity_poly.entity_id
_entity_poly.type
_entity_poly.pdbx_seq_one_letter_code
_entity_poly.pdbx_strand_id
1 'polypeptide(L)'
;MSMESKLLDSRIKTRSVKNSEKWLGYLLGPAGALLLNAVLATYLNVYYTDVLNLTGLWGGMFLMIFPIASKIIDAITNVIMGYIIDHTKTKQGKARPWLLLSAPLLTISGILLFTVPMENEKVMVWWVMISYNLFYSFSYTIYNMSHNLMVPLSTRNTKERGGLSVFNQIATIMITGILVAMIFPMVIMPMIGVDRSKWISLMSILSLLALPLTLLEYYFTKERVTEETIGEEKKEIPFSTQLKIVFTDKYTLIIFVYFLIFTFGTTFKNLGLVYYCNYVLGSYNDGITQTLVSVIGGIPMGIGIFAVWPIAKKIGKRNATMYGFVLYALGGVICSIAPRNMAVVLIGQFIKNIGGLPCSYVFMALFADVLDHIEWKSGIRCDGTAMSIYNIIAVALVGICTGLFNMMLAHSGYIAPSIDSLGKTIAAAQPQSVLNAITFSFVGMEVITAILLVFLLRFLNVEKTIELKQEEIFRIRKEEAEKEGKIYKDPETVAREESEKEEIRTREIKLEELKDKCDKNGWNYEEKKAEFIKSEEAKKKAEREKQLNNEKKAKAKEGVKKAKVRAKYDLLPAEKKKAIKEKEMKKQKDLEAFWEKEKKEGTAYRNFVKAKLEMKDIKNESL
;
A
#
# COMPACT_ATOMS: atom_id res chain seq x y z
N MET A 1 34.11 -26.09 -8.55
CA MET A 1 34.66 -25.40 -7.37
C MET A 1 33.57 -24.53 -6.79
N SER A 2 32.89 -24.98 -5.73
CA SER A 2 31.88 -24.18 -5.06
C SER A 2 32.61 -23.23 -4.11
N MET A 3 32.71 -21.96 -4.48
CA MET A 3 33.06 -20.91 -3.52
C MET A 3 31.91 -20.78 -2.52
N GLU A 4 31.90 -21.59 -1.48
CA GLU A 4 31.12 -21.36 -0.27
C GLU A 4 31.76 -20.20 0.50
N SER A 5 31.63 -19.01 -0.05
CA SER A 5 32.08 -17.81 0.64
C SER A 5 31.13 -17.58 1.81
N LYS A 6 31.63 -17.66 3.04
CA LYS A 6 30.91 -17.32 4.29
C LYS A 6 30.29 -15.92 4.25
N LEU A 7 30.77 -15.06 3.33
CA LEU A 7 30.27 -13.72 3.06
C LEU A 7 28.86 -13.72 2.41
N LEU A 8 28.51 -14.75 1.65
CA LEU A 8 27.24 -14.84 0.94
C LEU A 8 26.13 -15.52 1.76
N ASP A 9 26.42 -15.94 2.98
CA ASP A 9 25.45 -16.61 3.84
C ASP A 9 24.82 -15.62 4.84
N SER A 10 23.58 -15.91 5.28
CA SER A 10 22.92 -15.11 6.32
C SER A 10 23.69 -15.16 7.64
N ARG A 11 23.78 -14.03 8.34
CA ARG A 11 24.24 -13.95 9.73
C ARG A 11 23.33 -14.68 10.69
N ILE A 12 22.08 -14.88 10.31
CA ILE A 12 21.07 -15.57 11.09
C ILE A 12 21.20 -17.07 10.85
N LYS A 13 21.72 -17.79 11.84
CA LYS A 13 21.92 -19.26 11.78
C LYS A 13 20.78 -20.04 12.44
N THR A 14 19.85 -19.37 13.09
CA THR A 14 18.74 -20.01 13.79
C THR A 14 17.58 -20.35 12.87
N ARG A 15 16.84 -21.37 13.24
CA ARG A 15 15.60 -21.78 12.57
C ARG A 15 14.41 -20.88 12.96
N SER A 16 14.48 -20.23 14.13
CA SER A 16 13.48 -19.27 14.63
C SER A 16 13.86 -17.82 14.34
N VAL A 17 12.88 -16.92 14.32
CA VAL A 17 13.08 -15.48 14.11
C VAL A 17 13.72 -14.85 15.34
N LYS A 18 14.85 -14.15 15.15
CA LYS A 18 15.58 -13.45 16.22
C LYS A 18 15.27 -11.95 16.27
N ASN A 19 15.55 -11.34 17.44
CA ASN A 19 15.43 -9.91 17.60
C ASN A 19 16.41 -9.13 16.71
N SER A 20 17.65 -9.62 16.51
CA SER A 20 18.62 -9.01 15.58
C SER A 20 18.09 -8.95 14.15
N GLU A 21 17.35 -9.95 13.71
CA GLU A 21 16.70 -9.99 12.41
C GLU A 21 15.64 -8.87 12.31
N LYS A 22 14.81 -8.68 13.35
CA LYS A 22 13.80 -7.62 13.37
C LYS A 22 14.40 -6.22 13.29
N TRP A 23 15.42 -5.94 14.14
CA TRP A 23 16.03 -4.62 14.23
C TRP A 23 16.97 -4.30 13.07
N LEU A 24 17.85 -5.21 12.71
CA LEU A 24 18.86 -4.97 11.67
C LEU A 24 18.38 -5.36 10.27
N GLY A 25 17.60 -6.43 10.15
CA GLY A 25 17.08 -6.90 8.87
C GLY A 25 15.84 -6.15 8.40
N TYR A 26 14.84 -5.94 9.27
CA TYR A 26 13.53 -5.40 8.86
C TYR A 26 13.28 -3.95 9.27
N LEU A 27 14.03 -3.38 10.22
CA LEU A 27 13.91 -1.96 10.55
C LEU A 27 15.01 -1.13 9.89
N LEU A 28 16.27 -1.45 10.17
CA LEU A 28 17.40 -0.63 9.72
C LEU A 28 17.81 -0.94 8.28
N GLY A 29 17.78 -2.22 7.88
CA GLY A 29 18.22 -2.66 6.55
C GLY A 29 17.48 -1.98 5.40
N PRO A 30 16.14 -1.95 5.40
CA PRO A 30 15.36 -1.31 4.34
C PRO A 30 15.51 0.20 4.26
N ALA A 31 15.99 0.84 5.33
CA ALA A 31 16.01 2.30 5.46
C ALA A 31 16.74 3.01 4.31
N GLY A 32 17.82 2.41 3.77
CA GLY A 32 18.58 3.00 2.67
C GLY A 32 17.78 3.11 1.37
N ALA A 33 17.23 2.00 0.90
CA ALA A 33 16.44 1.95 -0.32
C ALA A 33 15.12 2.72 -0.19
N LEU A 34 14.46 2.63 0.98
CA LEU A 34 13.25 3.40 1.29
C LEU A 34 13.52 4.90 1.28
N LEU A 35 14.66 5.34 1.84
CA LEU A 35 15.04 6.76 1.85
C LEU A 35 15.27 7.27 0.43
N LEU A 36 16.06 6.57 -0.38
CA LEU A 36 16.26 6.94 -1.78
C LEU A 36 14.92 7.07 -2.52
N ASN A 37 14.08 6.04 -2.44
CA ASN A 37 12.79 6.07 -3.12
C ASN A 37 11.88 7.19 -2.63
N ALA A 38 11.81 7.46 -1.33
CA ALA A 38 10.94 8.49 -0.77
C ALA A 38 11.42 9.91 -1.14
N VAL A 39 12.74 10.16 -1.14
CA VAL A 39 13.32 11.43 -1.61
C VAL A 39 13.05 11.62 -3.10
N LEU A 40 13.27 10.60 -3.91
CA LEU A 40 13.01 10.67 -5.36
C LEU A 40 11.53 10.88 -5.68
N ALA A 41 10.64 10.17 -4.99
CA ALA A 41 9.20 10.33 -5.19
C ALA A 41 8.71 11.76 -4.88
N THR A 42 9.39 12.49 -3.99
CA THR A 42 8.99 13.83 -3.57
C THR A 42 9.70 14.92 -4.35
N TYR A 43 11.01 14.77 -4.59
CA TYR A 43 11.87 15.85 -5.04
C TYR A 43 12.48 15.66 -6.44
N LEU A 44 12.41 14.46 -7.04
CA LEU A 44 12.98 14.25 -8.38
C LEU A 44 12.36 15.16 -9.44
N ASN A 45 11.04 15.37 -9.35
CA ASN A 45 10.37 16.30 -10.29
C ASN A 45 10.88 17.73 -10.12
N VAL A 46 11.09 18.17 -8.87
CA VAL A 46 11.68 19.49 -8.57
C VAL A 46 13.13 19.57 -9.10
N TYR A 47 13.91 18.49 -8.97
CA TYR A 47 15.24 18.44 -9.57
C TYR A 47 15.21 18.65 -11.10
N TYR A 48 14.27 18.02 -11.80
CA TYR A 48 14.12 18.17 -13.25
C TYR A 48 13.62 19.54 -13.66
N THR A 49 12.68 20.14 -12.91
CA THR A 49 12.10 21.45 -13.25
C THR A 49 12.95 22.63 -12.80
N ASP A 50 13.48 22.59 -11.57
CA ASP A 50 14.14 23.73 -10.94
C ASP A 50 15.65 23.72 -11.11
N VAL A 51 16.29 22.52 -11.03
CA VAL A 51 17.76 22.41 -11.09
C VAL A 51 18.24 22.21 -12.53
N LEU A 52 17.59 21.32 -13.28
CA LEU A 52 17.95 21.04 -14.67
C LEU A 52 17.19 21.92 -15.68
N ASN A 53 16.17 22.65 -15.24
CA ASN A 53 15.34 23.54 -16.07
C ASN A 53 14.77 22.86 -17.34
N LEU A 54 14.28 21.62 -17.20
CA LEU A 54 13.78 20.81 -18.32
C LEU A 54 12.32 21.13 -18.71
N THR A 55 11.65 22.05 -18.01
CA THR A 55 10.22 22.33 -18.19
C THR A 55 9.87 22.78 -19.60
N GLY A 56 10.75 23.56 -20.23
CA GLY A 56 10.58 24.06 -21.62
C GLY A 56 11.06 23.11 -22.71
N LEU A 57 11.70 21.98 -22.36
CA LEU A 57 12.31 21.07 -23.32
C LEU A 57 11.27 20.45 -24.25
N TRP A 58 11.49 20.54 -25.57
CA TRP A 58 10.53 20.15 -26.61
C TRP A 58 9.15 20.82 -26.45
N GLY A 59 9.13 22.09 -26.02
CA GLY A 59 7.87 22.79 -25.74
C GLY A 59 7.06 22.21 -24.58
N GLY A 60 7.72 21.58 -23.59
CA GLY A 60 7.10 20.95 -22.44
C GLY A 60 6.74 19.47 -22.64
N MET A 61 6.89 18.95 -23.86
CA MET A 61 6.50 17.57 -24.19
C MET A 61 7.44 16.50 -23.55
N PHE A 62 8.71 16.83 -23.32
CA PHE A 62 9.66 15.87 -22.77
C PHE A 62 9.22 15.37 -21.39
N LEU A 63 9.02 16.28 -20.43
CA LEU A 63 8.60 15.91 -19.07
C LEU A 63 7.13 15.42 -19.00
N MET A 64 6.36 15.55 -20.08
CA MET A 64 5.04 14.94 -20.21
C MET A 64 5.15 13.46 -20.63
N ILE A 65 5.85 13.18 -21.73
CA ILE A 65 5.87 11.83 -22.35
C ILE A 65 6.78 10.89 -21.59
N PHE A 66 7.95 11.37 -21.16
CA PHE A 66 8.99 10.55 -20.53
C PHE A 66 8.50 9.79 -19.29
N PRO A 67 7.81 10.41 -18.29
CA PRO A 67 7.34 9.67 -17.11
C PRO A 67 6.30 8.60 -17.47
N ILE A 68 5.44 8.88 -18.45
CA ILE A 68 4.43 7.92 -18.92
C ILE A 68 5.11 6.70 -19.55
N ALA A 69 6.03 6.94 -20.48
CA ALA A 69 6.78 5.87 -21.14
C ALA A 69 7.59 5.02 -20.14
N SER A 70 8.25 5.68 -19.18
CA SER A 70 9.01 4.99 -18.13
C SER A 70 8.13 4.11 -17.25
N LYS A 71 6.90 4.52 -16.94
CA LYS A 71 6.00 3.68 -16.15
C LYS A 71 5.45 2.47 -16.90
N ILE A 72 5.40 2.51 -18.21
CA ILE A 72 5.13 1.31 -19.03
C ILE A 72 6.30 0.33 -18.91
N ILE A 73 7.55 0.83 -18.98
CA ILE A 73 8.74 -0.01 -18.76
C ILE A 73 8.74 -0.60 -17.36
N ASP A 74 8.42 0.19 -16.31
CA ASP A 74 8.28 -0.28 -14.93
C ASP A 74 7.28 -1.45 -14.83
N ALA A 75 6.13 -1.35 -15.46
CA ALA A 75 5.12 -2.40 -15.43
C ALA A 75 5.63 -3.70 -16.06
N ILE A 76 6.32 -3.62 -17.20
CA ILE A 76 6.90 -4.77 -17.89
C ILE A 76 8.00 -5.41 -17.04
N THR A 77 8.92 -4.60 -16.50
CA THR A 77 10.04 -5.11 -15.69
C THR A 77 9.59 -5.73 -14.38
N ASN A 78 8.53 -5.21 -13.76
CA ASN A 78 7.91 -5.83 -12.59
C ASN A 78 7.41 -7.26 -12.89
N VAL A 79 6.72 -7.47 -14.01
CA VAL A 79 6.25 -8.81 -14.42
C VAL A 79 7.43 -9.75 -14.68
N ILE A 80 8.43 -9.28 -15.43
CA ILE A 80 9.63 -10.06 -15.74
C ILE A 80 10.37 -10.44 -14.45
N MET A 81 10.56 -9.49 -13.55
CA MET A 81 11.28 -9.72 -12.29
C MET A 81 10.53 -10.68 -11.37
N GLY A 82 9.20 -10.58 -11.31
CA GLY A 82 8.37 -11.56 -10.59
C GLY A 82 8.59 -12.98 -11.10
N TYR A 83 8.54 -13.16 -12.42
CA TYR A 83 8.83 -14.45 -13.04
C TYR A 83 10.25 -14.96 -12.73
N ILE A 84 11.25 -14.09 -12.81
CA ILE A 84 12.66 -14.45 -12.52
C ILE A 84 12.81 -14.90 -11.06
N ILE A 85 12.26 -14.15 -10.09
CA ILE A 85 12.34 -14.51 -8.66
C ILE A 85 11.67 -15.85 -8.40
N ASP A 86 10.49 -16.09 -8.96
CA ASP A 86 9.78 -17.35 -8.75
C ASP A 86 10.51 -18.58 -9.30
N HIS A 87 11.28 -18.41 -10.38
CA HIS A 87 12.09 -19.48 -10.97
C HIS A 87 13.52 -19.55 -10.38
N THR A 88 13.89 -18.65 -9.48
CA THR A 88 15.21 -18.64 -8.85
C THR A 88 15.32 -19.73 -7.79
N LYS A 89 16.23 -20.69 -8.01
CA LYS A 89 16.51 -21.80 -7.08
C LYS A 89 17.97 -21.73 -6.65
N THR A 90 18.25 -21.12 -5.51
CA THR A 90 19.60 -21.03 -4.96
C THR A 90 19.67 -21.53 -3.52
N LYS A 91 20.87 -21.89 -3.05
CA LYS A 91 21.12 -22.27 -1.64
C LYS A 91 20.77 -21.14 -0.65
N GLN A 92 20.70 -19.88 -1.12
CA GLN A 92 20.40 -18.71 -0.30
C GLN A 92 18.88 -18.42 -0.22
N GLY A 93 18.11 -19.07 -1.04
CA GLY A 93 16.68 -18.82 -1.23
C GLY A 93 16.36 -18.24 -2.62
N LYS A 94 15.14 -17.77 -2.84
CA LYS A 94 14.70 -17.21 -4.12
C LYS A 94 14.79 -15.68 -4.18
N ALA A 95 14.57 -14.96 -3.09
CA ALA A 95 14.57 -13.50 -3.04
C ALA A 95 15.91 -12.90 -2.60
N ARG A 96 16.61 -13.53 -1.65
CA ARG A 96 17.88 -13.01 -1.11
C ARG A 96 18.98 -12.75 -2.12
N PRO A 97 19.23 -13.59 -3.17
CA PRO A 97 20.24 -13.29 -4.18
C PRO A 97 19.97 -11.98 -4.92
N TRP A 98 18.71 -11.68 -5.19
CA TRP A 98 18.27 -10.45 -5.84
C TRP A 98 18.37 -9.24 -4.93
N LEU A 99 18.10 -9.42 -3.63
CA LEU A 99 18.32 -8.39 -2.62
C LEU A 99 19.82 -8.00 -2.54
N LEU A 100 20.73 -8.98 -2.60
CA LEU A 100 22.17 -8.73 -2.66
C LEU A 100 22.56 -7.95 -3.93
N LEU A 101 22.05 -8.37 -5.09
CA LEU A 101 22.32 -7.72 -6.37
C LEU A 101 21.77 -6.28 -6.41
N SER A 102 20.64 -6.04 -5.78
CA SER A 102 20.02 -4.70 -5.75
C SER A 102 20.86 -3.66 -5.00
N ALA A 103 21.67 -4.05 -4.01
CA ALA A 103 22.46 -3.11 -3.21
C ALA A 103 23.44 -2.26 -4.05
N PRO A 104 24.38 -2.84 -4.85
CA PRO A 104 25.24 -2.05 -5.72
C PRO A 104 24.46 -1.37 -6.87
N LEU A 105 23.41 -2.01 -7.38
CA LEU A 105 22.60 -1.43 -8.45
C LEU A 105 21.88 -0.16 -8.02
N LEU A 106 21.26 -0.13 -6.82
CA LEU A 106 20.65 1.07 -6.25
C LEU A 106 21.66 2.19 -6.06
N THR A 107 22.85 1.85 -5.58
CA THR A 107 23.92 2.83 -5.36
C THR A 107 24.38 3.46 -6.67
N ILE A 108 24.73 2.64 -7.65
CA ILE A 108 25.20 3.14 -8.95
C ILE A 108 24.12 3.93 -9.67
N SER A 109 22.91 3.38 -9.78
CA SER A 109 21.82 4.05 -10.48
C SER A 109 21.35 5.32 -9.76
N GLY A 110 21.38 5.35 -8.42
CA GLY A 110 21.06 6.54 -7.64
C GLY A 110 22.08 7.68 -7.88
N ILE A 111 23.37 7.39 -8.03
CA ILE A 111 24.39 8.38 -8.38
C ILE A 111 24.20 8.84 -9.83
N LEU A 112 24.02 7.92 -10.76
CA LEU A 112 23.86 8.23 -12.19
C LEU A 112 22.64 9.12 -12.45
N LEU A 113 21.57 8.98 -11.67
CA LEU A 113 20.34 9.76 -11.83
C LEU A 113 20.56 11.26 -11.65
N PHE A 114 21.54 11.67 -10.85
CA PHE A 114 21.85 13.09 -10.58
C PHE A 114 23.08 13.61 -11.31
N THR A 115 23.93 12.75 -11.84
CA THR A 115 25.15 13.12 -12.60
C THR A 115 24.85 13.38 -14.08
N VAL A 116 23.77 14.12 -14.36
CA VAL A 116 23.30 14.39 -15.73
C VAL A 116 24.27 15.31 -16.47
N PRO A 117 24.84 14.96 -17.64
CA PRO A 117 25.68 15.86 -18.43
C PRO A 117 24.85 16.99 -19.06
N MET A 118 25.30 18.25 -18.94
CA MET A 118 24.57 19.43 -19.41
C MET A 118 25.13 20.05 -20.69
N GLU A 119 26.24 19.52 -21.18
CA GLU A 119 26.96 20.12 -22.33
C GLU A 119 26.22 19.95 -23.67
N ASN A 120 25.43 18.87 -23.78
CA ASN A 120 24.72 18.52 -24.99
C ASN A 120 23.29 18.07 -24.66
N GLU A 121 22.29 18.79 -25.20
CA GLU A 121 20.87 18.51 -24.96
C GLU A 121 20.47 17.06 -25.31
N LYS A 122 20.98 16.51 -26.42
CA LYS A 122 20.66 15.12 -26.79
C LYS A 122 21.22 14.11 -25.78
N VAL A 123 22.46 14.34 -25.33
CA VAL A 123 23.10 13.47 -24.32
C VAL A 123 22.36 13.59 -23.00
N MET A 124 21.99 14.81 -22.60
CA MET A 124 21.21 15.07 -21.39
C MET A 124 19.87 14.32 -21.40
N VAL A 125 19.12 14.40 -22.50
CA VAL A 125 17.83 13.71 -22.66
C VAL A 125 17.99 12.19 -22.51
N TRP A 126 18.91 11.61 -23.28
CA TRP A 126 19.16 10.17 -23.18
C TRP A 126 19.65 9.74 -21.82
N TRP A 127 20.51 10.54 -21.18
CA TRP A 127 20.99 10.25 -19.83
C TRP A 127 19.87 10.24 -18.79
N VAL A 128 18.99 11.25 -18.81
CA VAL A 128 17.83 11.32 -17.92
C VAL A 128 16.92 10.10 -18.11
N MET A 129 16.63 9.73 -19.36
CA MET A 129 15.78 8.59 -19.67
C MET A 129 16.41 7.27 -19.19
N ILE A 130 17.67 7.03 -19.48
CA ILE A 130 18.38 5.79 -19.14
C ILE A 130 18.58 5.70 -17.63
N SER A 131 19.09 6.74 -16.98
CA SER A 131 19.36 6.73 -15.54
C SER A 131 18.10 6.57 -14.70
N TYR A 132 16.99 7.20 -15.09
CA TYR A 132 15.69 7.04 -14.45
C TYR A 132 15.19 5.60 -14.53
N ASN A 133 15.19 5.01 -15.74
CA ASN A 133 14.73 3.63 -15.91
C ASN A 133 15.70 2.63 -15.26
N LEU A 134 17.02 2.91 -15.26
CA LEU A 134 17.98 2.08 -14.54
C LEU A 134 17.71 2.07 -13.03
N PHE A 135 17.30 3.21 -12.46
CA PHE A 135 16.94 3.27 -11.04
C PHE A 135 15.58 2.62 -10.80
N TYR A 136 14.50 3.13 -11.39
CA TYR A 136 13.15 2.71 -11.07
C TYR A 136 12.78 1.34 -11.66
N SER A 137 12.97 1.19 -12.98
CA SER A 137 12.52 -0.01 -13.68
C SER A 137 13.44 -1.22 -13.46
N PHE A 138 14.68 -0.99 -13.04
CA PHE A 138 15.64 -2.07 -12.82
C PHE A 138 16.02 -2.21 -11.35
N SER A 139 16.82 -1.29 -10.81
CA SER A 139 17.42 -1.42 -9.49
C SER A 139 16.38 -1.47 -8.36
N TYR A 140 15.47 -0.51 -8.36
CA TYR A 140 14.41 -0.43 -7.34
C TYR A 140 13.36 -1.53 -7.49
N THR A 141 13.02 -1.94 -8.72
CA THR A 141 12.12 -3.07 -8.97
C THR A 141 12.69 -4.37 -8.40
N ILE A 142 13.98 -4.66 -8.66
CA ILE A 142 14.68 -5.84 -8.10
C ILE A 142 14.63 -5.80 -6.57
N TYR A 143 14.98 -4.65 -5.97
CA TYR A 143 14.94 -4.46 -4.52
C TYR A 143 13.54 -4.64 -3.96
N ASN A 144 12.58 -3.89 -4.46
CA ASN A 144 11.22 -3.81 -3.89
C ASN A 144 10.49 -5.14 -3.93
N MET A 145 10.62 -5.89 -5.03
CA MET A 145 10.02 -7.22 -5.14
C MET A 145 10.67 -8.21 -4.19
N SER A 146 12.01 -8.20 -4.11
CA SER A 146 12.74 -9.08 -3.20
C SER A 146 12.42 -8.75 -1.73
N HIS A 147 12.44 -7.46 -1.37
CA HIS A 147 12.12 -6.97 -0.03
C HIS A 147 10.70 -7.39 0.43
N ASN A 148 9.69 -7.19 -0.42
CA ASN A 148 8.31 -7.54 -0.09
C ASN A 148 8.11 -9.05 0.11
N LEU A 149 8.91 -9.90 -0.53
CA LEU A 149 8.88 -11.35 -0.35
C LEU A 149 9.61 -11.82 0.91
N MET A 150 10.49 -11.00 1.52
CA MET A 150 11.28 -11.44 2.68
C MET A 150 10.42 -11.76 3.89
N VAL A 151 9.37 -10.99 4.19
CA VAL A 151 8.48 -11.25 5.33
C VAL A 151 7.77 -12.61 5.20
N PRO A 152 7.05 -12.92 4.10
CA PRO A 152 6.41 -14.23 3.93
C PRO A 152 7.40 -15.40 3.85
N LEU A 153 8.61 -15.19 3.31
CA LEU A 153 9.62 -16.24 3.19
C LEU A 153 10.43 -16.47 4.47
N SER A 154 10.38 -15.56 5.44
CA SER A 154 11.14 -15.69 6.69
C SER A 154 10.53 -16.69 7.67
N THR A 155 9.21 -16.80 7.73
CA THR A 155 8.52 -17.69 8.66
C THR A 155 7.08 -17.95 8.22
N ARG A 156 6.57 -19.16 8.52
CA ARG A 156 5.14 -19.50 8.37
C ARG A 156 4.32 -19.10 9.60
N ASN A 157 4.98 -18.85 10.74
CA ASN A 157 4.31 -18.49 11.97
C ASN A 157 3.68 -17.09 11.86
N THR A 158 2.35 -17.00 11.95
CA THR A 158 1.57 -15.77 11.78
C THR A 158 1.94 -14.68 12.77
N LYS A 159 2.26 -15.03 14.04
CA LYS A 159 2.67 -14.05 15.06
C LYS A 159 4.06 -13.49 14.78
N GLU A 160 5.01 -14.34 14.39
CA GLU A 160 6.37 -13.90 14.01
C GLU A 160 6.32 -13.04 12.74
N ARG A 161 5.54 -13.45 11.73
CA ARG A 161 5.32 -12.70 10.49
C ARG A 161 4.70 -11.33 10.76
N GLY A 162 3.67 -11.27 11.61
CA GLY A 162 3.07 -10.01 12.07
C GLY A 162 4.09 -9.10 12.75
N GLY A 163 4.97 -9.67 13.60
CA GLY A 163 6.06 -8.93 14.22
C GLY A 163 7.03 -8.32 13.21
N LEU A 164 7.47 -9.09 12.21
CA LEU A 164 8.36 -8.60 11.15
C LEU A 164 7.70 -7.49 10.32
N SER A 165 6.44 -7.67 9.96
CA SER A 165 5.65 -6.65 9.21
C SER A 165 5.55 -5.34 9.98
N VAL A 166 5.38 -5.38 11.31
CA VAL A 166 5.34 -4.17 12.14
C VAL A 166 6.68 -3.43 12.10
N PHE A 167 7.82 -4.15 12.21
CA PHE A 167 9.14 -3.50 12.14
C PHE A 167 9.38 -2.87 10.76
N ASN A 168 8.99 -3.54 9.68
CA ASN A 168 9.07 -2.99 8.33
C ASN A 168 8.19 -1.74 8.15
N GLN A 169 6.98 -1.75 8.70
CA GLN A 169 6.09 -0.59 8.65
C GLN A 169 6.62 0.59 9.47
N ILE A 170 7.25 0.34 10.62
CA ILE A 170 7.92 1.38 11.42
C ILE A 170 9.06 2.00 10.61
N ALA A 171 9.89 1.21 9.91
CA ALA A 171 10.93 1.73 9.01
C ALA A 171 10.35 2.69 7.97
N THR A 172 9.29 2.28 7.29
CA THR A 172 8.61 3.12 6.28
C THR A 172 8.11 4.43 6.88
N ILE A 173 7.43 4.39 8.04
CA ILE A 173 6.89 5.60 8.69
C ILE A 173 8.00 6.53 9.15
N MET A 174 9.09 6.01 9.74
CA MET A 174 10.22 6.84 10.17
C MET A 174 10.90 7.52 8.99
N ILE A 175 11.11 6.81 7.90
CA ILE A 175 11.76 7.36 6.70
C ILE A 175 10.87 8.38 6.01
N THR A 176 9.65 8.01 5.65
CA THR A 176 8.76 8.90 4.88
C THR A 176 8.19 10.03 5.72
N GLY A 177 7.79 9.77 6.97
CA GLY A 177 7.15 10.75 7.85
C GLY A 177 8.13 11.69 8.54
N ILE A 178 9.30 11.19 8.99
CA ILE A 178 10.26 12.02 9.73
C ILE A 178 11.35 12.54 8.82
N LEU A 179 12.08 11.67 8.12
CA LEU A 179 13.21 12.12 7.30
C LEU A 179 12.76 12.94 6.10
N VAL A 180 11.85 12.43 5.31
CA VAL A 180 11.46 13.08 4.03
C VAL A 180 10.44 14.18 4.23
N ALA A 181 9.47 14.02 5.14
CA ALA A 181 8.44 15.04 5.36
C ALA A 181 8.84 16.17 6.32
N MET A 182 9.86 15.96 7.17
CA MET A 182 10.31 16.99 8.13
C MET A 182 11.75 17.42 7.89
N ILE A 183 12.73 16.48 7.99
CA ILE A 183 14.15 16.86 7.98
C ILE A 183 14.56 17.35 6.59
N PHE A 184 14.10 16.70 5.52
CA PHE A 184 14.50 17.08 4.17
C PHE A 184 14.08 18.52 3.82
N PRO A 185 12.80 18.94 3.95
CA PRO A 185 12.41 20.32 3.66
C PRO A 185 12.96 21.35 4.66
N MET A 186 13.04 21.02 5.96
CA MET A 186 13.49 21.99 6.98
C MET A 186 14.98 22.26 6.96
N VAL A 187 15.79 21.23 6.69
CA VAL A 187 17.25 21.31 6.85
C VAL A 187 17.95 21.19 5.50
N ILE A 188 17.60 20.17 4.72
CA ILE A 188 18.36 19.82 3.53
C ILE A 188 18.06 20.78 2.38
N MET A 189 16.79 20.99 2.05
CA MET A 189 16.40 21.86 0.94
C MET A 189 16.93 23.30 1.06
N PRO A 190 16.87 23.97 2.22
CA PRO A 190 17.49 25.30 2.39
C PRO A 190 19.00 25.31 2.18
N MET A 191 19.70 24.22 2.49
CA MET A 191 21.17 24.11 2.33
C MET A 191 21.59 23.88 0.88
N ILE A 192 20.85 23.05 0.15
CA ILE A 192 21.21 22.66 -1.22
C ILE A 192 20.62 23.61 -2.29
N GLY A 193 19.43 24.16 -2.04
CA GLY A 193 18.73 25.03 -2.99
C GLY A 193 18.57 24.38 -4.36
N VAL A 194 18.91 25.13 -5.42
CA VAL A 194 18.97 24.64 -6.79
C VAL A 194 20.41 24.42 -7.30
N ASP A 195 21.37 24.37 -6.38
CA ASP A 195 22.76 24.09 -6.72
C ASP A 195 22.93 22.64 -7.12
N ARG A 196 23.17 22.41 -8.42
CA ARG A 196 23.34 21.08 -8.99
C ARG A 196 24.47 20.27 -8.33
N SER A 197 25.59 20.91 -8.02
CA SER A 197 26.74 20.23 -7.38
C SER A 197 26.37 19.69 -6.00
N LYS A 198 25.61 20.48 -5.22
CA LYS A 198 25.12 20.06 -3.92
C LYS A 198 24.10 18.92 -4.03
N TRP A 199 23.22 18.94 -5.05
CA TRP A 199 22.32 17.82 -5.32
C TRP A 199 23.07 16.55 -5.67
N ILE A 200 24.06 16.63 -6.56
CA ILE A 200 24.92 15.46 -6.92
C ILE A 200 25.61 14.92 -5.67
N SER A 201 26.24 15.79 -4.86
CA SER A 201 26.96 15.39 -3.64
C SER A 201 26.02 14.73 -2.62
N LEU A 202 24.87 15.35 -2.33
CA LEU A 202 23.89 14.82 -1.39
C LEU A 202 23.38 13.45 -1.83
N MET A 203 22.91 13.36 -3.07
CA MET A 203 22.30 12.13 -3.57
C MET A 203 23.34 11.00 -3.75
N SER A 204 24.60 11.36 -4.05
CA SER A 204 25.70 10.40 -4.03
C SER A 204 25.95 9.86 -2.62
N ILE A 205 25.96 10.73 -1.60
CA ILE A 205 26.11 10.30 -0.19
C ILE A 205 24.96 9.40 0.23
N LEU A 206 23.71 9.77 -0.07
CA LEU A 206 22.54 8.95 0.25
C LEU A 206 22.55 7.61 -0.49
N SER A 207 22.97 7.60 -1.74
CA SER A 207 23.12 6.37 -2.54
C SER A 207 24.23 5.46 -2.00
N LEU A 208 25.37 6.03 -1.59
CA LEU A 208 26.43 5.29 -0.92
C LEU A 208 26.00 4.75 0.44
N LEU A 209 25.20 5.51 1.20
CA LEU A 209 24.64 5.05 2.48
C LEU A 209 23.63 3.91 2.29
N ALA A 210 22.90 3.89 1.19
CA ALA A 210 21.97 2.82 0.88
C ALA A 210 22.66 1.47 0.71
N LEU A 211 23.92 1.42 0.23
CA LEU A 211 24.67 0.19 0.03
C LEU A 211 24.84 -0.62 1.33
N PRO A 212 25.49 -0.10 2.40
CA PRO A 212 25.65 -0.86 3.64
C PRO A 212 24.29 -1.19 4.31
N LEU A 213 23.29 -0.33 4.20
CA LEU A 213 21.97 -0.60 4.76
C LEU A 213 21.27 -1.74 4.03
N THR A 214 21.24 -1.75 2.71
CA THR A 214 20.67 -2.87 1.93
C THR A 214 21.45 -4.16 2.14
N LEU A 215 22.79 -4.09 2.28
CA LEU A 215 23.60 -5.25 2.66
C LEU A 215 23.27 -5.74 4.09
N LEU A 216 22.96 -4.85 5.03
CA LEU A 216 22.48 -5.21 6.36
C LEU A 216 21.17 -6.00 6.27
N GLU A 217 20.23 -5.56 5.44
CA GLU A 217 19.00 -6.30 5.18
C GLU A 217 19.30 -7.71 4.67
N TYR A 218 20.15 -7.83 3.65
CA TYR A 218 20.57 -9.11 3.11
C TYR A 218 21.21 -10.03 4.16
N TYR A 219 22.14 -9.52 5.00
CA TYR A 219 22.84 -10.33 5.99
C TYR A 219 21.98 -10.72 7.20
N PHE A 220 21.09 -9.86 7.62
CA PHE A 220 20.26 -10.06 8.81
C PHE A 220 18.84 -10.56 8.52
N THR A 221 18.54 -10.91 7.28
CA THR A 221 17.32 -11.63 6.91
C THR A 221 17.64 -13.06 6.50
N LYS A 222 16.69 -13.96 6.66
CA LYS A 222 16.82 -15.36 6.28
C LYS A 222 15.53 -15.90 5.70
N GLU A 223 15.64 -16.59 4.55
CA GLU A 223 14.54 -17.38 4.01
C GLU A 223 14.52 -18.75 4.69
N ARG A 224 13.39 -19.12 5.28
CA ARG A 224 13.15 -20.40 5.95
C ARG A 224 12.01 -21.18 5.32
N VAL A 225 11.13 -20.50 4.59
CA VAL A 225 10.01 -21.11 3.89
C VAL A 225 10.50 -21.54 2.52
N THR A 226 10.82 -22.84 2.39
CA THR A 226 11.00 -23.47 1.09
C THR A 226 9.62 -23.88 0.57
N GLU A 227 9.35 -23.63 -0.70
CA GLU A 227 8.16 -24.15 -1.37
C GLU A 227 8.29 -25.66 -1.50
N GLU A 228 7.82 -26.39 -0.50
CA GLU A 228 7.34 -27.75 -0.73
C GLU A 228 6.07 -27.59 -1.54
N THR A 229 6.08 -28.15 -2.72
CA THR A 229 4.94 -28.23 -3.64
C THR A 229 3.74 -28.72 -2.85
N ILE A 230 2.82 -27.82 -2.53
CA ILE A 230 1.50 -28.20 -2.04
C ILE A 230 0.80 -28.73 -3.29
N GLY A 231 0.86 -30.05 -3.44
CA GLY A 231 0.19 -30.76 -4.50
C GLY A 231 -1.30 -30.78 -4.29
N GLU A 232 -1.97 -29.77 -4.76
CA GLU A 232 -3.30 -29.85 -5.33
C GLU A 232 -3.24 -29.07 -6.65
N GLU A 233 -3.28 -29.80 -7.77
CA GLU A 233 -3.54 -29.24 -9.08
C GLU A 233 -4.94 -28.61 -9.06
N LYS A 234 -5.02 -27.34 -8.67
CA LYS A 234 -6.20 -26.54 -8.93
C LYS A 234 -6.28 -26.38 -10.45
N LYS A 235 -7.38 -26.85 -11.08
CA LYS A 235 -7.65 -26.57 -12.49
C LYS A 235 -7.38 -25.10 -12.78
N GLU A 236 -6.35 -24.83 -13.57
CA GLU A 236 -5.96 -23.47 -13.93
C GLU A 236 -7.03 -22.87 -14.86
N ILE A 237 -7.72 -21.87 -14.35
CA ILE A 237 -8.71 -21.14 -15.15
C ILE A 237 -7.95 -20.16 -16.06
N PRO A 238 -8.19 -20.20 -17.39
CA PRO A 238 -7.49 -19.33 -18.33
C PRO A 238 -7.58 -17.85 -17.93
N PHE A 239 -6.45 -17.16 -17.93
CA PHE A 239 -6.33 -15.75 -17.55
C PHE A 239 -7.32 -14.84 -18.31
N SER A 240 -7.52 -15.10 -19.61
CA SER A 240 -8.52 -14.38 -20.43
C SER A 240 -9.95 -14.50 -19.91
N THR A 241 -10.30 -15.64 -19.32
CA THR A 241 -11.62 -15.85 -18.70
C THR A 241 -11.74 -15.05 -17.40
N GLN A 242 -10.70 -15.06 -16.57
CA GLN A 242 -10.66 -14.27 -15.35
C GLN A 242 -10.75 -12.77 -15.65
N LEU A 243 -9.99 -12.27 -16.63
CA LEU A 243 -10.10 -10.87 -17.08
C LEU A 243 -11.53 -10.51 -17.51
N LYS A 244 -12.16 -11.39 -18.31
CA LYS A 244 -13.53 -11.15 -18.76
C LYS A 244 -14.52 -11.06 -17.59
N ILE A 245 -14.40 -11.95 -16.61
CA ILE A 245 -15.24 -11.92 -15.39
C ILE A 245 -15.05 -10.61 -14.64
N VAL A 246 -13.80 -10.22 -14.39
CA VAL A 246 -13.43 -9.02 -13.65
C VAL A 246 -13.94 -7.76 -14.34
N PHE A 247 -13.76 -7.62 -15.66
CA PHE A 247 -14.20 -6.43 -16.40
C PHE A 247 -15.68 -6.41 -16.78
N THR A 248 -16.41 -7.53 -16.65
CA THR A 248 -17.85 -7.57 -16.91
C THR A 248 -18.65 -7.25 -15.65
N ASP A 249 -18.04 -7.34 -14.47
CA ASP A 249 -18.74 -7.09 -13.22
C ASP A 249 -18.84 -5.59 -12.90
N LYS A 250 -20.05 -5.14 -12.64
CA LYS A 250 -20.39 -3.74 -12.32
C LYS A 250 -19.64 -3.20 -11.10
N TYR A 251 -19.60 -3.98 -10.01
CA TYR A 251 -19.01 -3.50 -8.76
C TYR A 251 -17.49 -3.46 -8.86
N THR A 252 -16.91 -4.36 -9.64
CA THR A 252 -15.48 -4.37 -9.94
C THR A 252 -15.08 -3.13 -10.74
N LEU A 253 -15.85 -2.78 -11.75
CA LEU A 253 -15.60 -1.55 -12.51
C LEU A 253 -15.71 -0.31 -11.61
N ILE A 254 -16.73 -0.25 -10.75
CA ILE A 254 -16.91 0.86 -9.80
C ILE A 254 -15.71 0.97 -8.86
N ILE A 255 -15.20 -0.13 -8.30
CA ILE A 255 -14.08 -0.10 -7.36
C ILE A 255 -12.77 0.27 -8.05
N PHE A 256 -12.55 -0.15 -9.29
CA PHE A 256 -11.38 0.26 -10.07
C PHE A 256 -11.44 1.73 -10.46
N VAL A 257 -12.59 2.24 -10.90
CA VAL A 257 -12.78 3.67 -11.17
C VAL A 257 -12.63 4.51 -9.90
N TYR A 258 -13.15 4.01 -8.76
CA TYR A 258 -12.93 4.63 -7.46
C TYR A 258 -11.44 4.74 -7.15
N PHE A 259 -10.70 3.64 -7.28
CA PHE A 259 -9.26 3.63 -7.03
C PHE A 259 -8.50 4.56 -7.99
N LEU A 260 -8.85 4.52 -9.27
CA LEU A 260 -8.27 5.40 -10.29
C LEU A 260 -8.45 6.89 -9.93
N ILE A 261 -9.69 7.32 -9.64
CA ILE A 261 -9.99 8.73 -9.32
C ILE A 261 -9.28 9.16 -8.02
N PHE A 262 -9.31 8.31 -7.00
CA PHE A 262 -8.66 8.61 -5.72
C PHE A 262 -7.15 8.72 -5.85
N THR A 263 -6.52 7.75 -6.50
CA THR A 263 -5.07 7.73 -6.70
C THR A 263 -4.62 8.87 -7.60
N PHE A 264 -5.41 9.21 -8.63
CA PHE A 264 -5.15 10.36 -9.49
C PHE A 264 -5.12 11.66 -8.67
N GLY A 265 -6.16 11.93 -7.88
CA GLY A 265 -6.24 13.14 -7.06
C GLY A 265 -5.11 13.27 -6.05
N THR A 266 -4.82 12.18 -5.32
CA THR A 266 -3.78 12.18 -4.29
C THR A 266 -2.37 12.28 -4.89
N THR A 267 -2.10 11.63 -6.01
CA THR A 267 -0.80 11.72 -6.71
C THR A 267 -0.58 13.11 -7.28
N PHE A 268 -1.60 13.67 -7.93
CA PHE A 268 -1.52 15.02 -8.51
C PHE A 268 -1.29 16.09 -7.44
N LYS A 269 -1.97 15.98 -6.30
CA LYS A 269 -1.74 16.84 -5.14
C LYS A 269 -0.33 16.70 -4.59
N ASN A 270 0.18 15.48 -4.45
CA ASN A 270 1.51 15.26 -3.89
C ASN A 270 2.61 15.85 -4.78
N LEU A 271 2.45 15.80 -6.12
CA LEU A 271 3.33 16.48 -7.07
C LEU A 271 3.30 18.01 -6.90
N GLY A 272 2.13 18.57 -6.63
CA GLY A 272 1.96 20.02 -6.40
C GLY A 272 2.43 20.50 -5.03
N LEU A 273 2.63 19.63 -4.05
CA LEU A 273 2.91 20.00 -2.65
C LEU A 273 4.12 20.93 -2.51
N VAL A 274 5.27 20.53 -3.05
CA VAL A 274 6.51 21.29 -2.91
C VAL A 274 6.38 22.66 -3.60
N TYR A 275 5.83 22.70 -4.80
CA TYR A 275 5.62 23.94 -5.55
C TYR A 275 4.61 24.87 -4.85
N TYR A 276 3.54 24.32 -4.29
CA TYR A 276 2.54 25.09 -3.54
C TYR A 276 3.14 25.74 -2.31
N CYS A 277 3.93 25.00 -1.55
CA CYS A 277 4.62 25.51 -0.37
C CYS A 277 5.66 26.59 -0.73
N ASN A 278 6.37 26.41 -1.85
CA ASN A 278 7.42 27.32 -2.28
C ASN A 278 6.92 28.62 -2.90
N TYR A 279 5.79 28.58 -3.64
CA TYR A 279 5.38 29.73 -4.48
C TYR A 279 4.03 30.34 -4.11
N VAL A 280 3.17 29.61 -3.40
CA VAL A 280 1.82 30.08 -3.07
C VAL A 280 1.65 30.37 -1.59
N LEU A 281 2.06 29.46 -0.71
CA LEU A 281 1.78 29.52 0.71
C LEU A 281 2.93 30.15 1.50
N GLY A 282 4.17 29.86 1.15
CA GLY A 282 5.38 30.33 1.82
C GLY A 282 6.36 31.01 0.87
N SER A 283 7.60 31.06 1.28
CA SER A 283 8.71 31.51 0.45
C SER A 283 9.53 30.32 -0.04
N TYR A 284 10.23 30.50 -1.14
CA TYR A 284 10.99 29.43 -1.75
C TYR A 284 12.02 28.83 -0.79
N ASN A 285 11.94 27.52 -0.57
CA ASN A 285 12.82 26.76 0.33
C ASN A 285 12.84 27.24 1.80
N ASP A 286 11.76 27.83 2.31
CA ASP A 286 11.70 28.17 3.73
C ASP A 286 11.66 26.93 4.64
N GLY A 287 11.30 25.78 4.10
CA GLY A 287 11.27 24.46 4.74
C GLY A 287 10.21 24.29 5.83
N ILE A 288 9.88 25.36 6.53
CA ILE A 288 8.89 25.36 7.62
C ILE A 288 7.49 25.15 7.06
N THR A 289 7.15 25.85 6.00
CA THR A 289 5.83 25.77 5.35
C THR A 289 5.50 24.35 4.91
N GLN A 290 6.41 23.70 4.18
CA GLN A 290 6.19 22.32 3.71
C GLN A 290 6.09 21.34 4.89
N THR A 291 6.95 21.51 5.90
CA THR A 291 6.93 20.67 7.11
C THR A 291 5.62 20.80 7.87
N LEU A 292 5.14 22.03 8.10
CA LEU A 292 3.87 22.27 8.79
C LEU A 292 2.69 21.65 8.02
N VAL A 293 2.62 21.84 6.71
CA VAL A 293 1.57 21.26 5.88
C VAL A 293 1.60 19.73 5.92
N SER A 294 2.80 19.13 5.85
CA SER A 294 2.95 17.67 5.85
C SER A 294 2.67 17.07 7.22
N VAL A 295 3.21 17.65 8.30
CA VAL A 295 3.09 17.10 9.66
C VAL A 295 1.69 17.34 10.22
N ILE A 296 1.18 18.58 10.19
CA ILE A 296 -0.15 18.89 10.73
C ILE A 296 -1.23 18.18 9.92
N GLY A 297 -1.07 18.16 8.59
CA GLY A 297 -1.93 17.37 7.72
C GLY A 297 -1.85 15.87 8.01
N GLY A 298 -0.67 15.35 8.38
CA GLY A 298 -0.45 13.93 8.67
C GLY A 298 -0.96 13.43 10.02
N ILE A 299 -1.12 14.31 11.02
CA ILE A 299 -1.58 13.95 12.37
C ILE A 299 -2.88 13.12 12.36
N PRO A 300 -3.95 13.53 11.65
CA PRO A 300 -5.19 12.74 11.61
C PRO A 300 -4.96 11.32 11.10
N MET A 301 -4.09 11.12 10.13
CA MET A 301 -3.79 9.79 9.56
C MET A 301 -3.19 8.85 10.62
N GLY A 302 -2.27 9.34 11.46
CA GLY A 302 -1.65 8.53 12.51
C GLY A 302 -2.62 8.14 13.63
N ILE A 303 -3.45 9.08 14.11
CA ILE A 303 -4.35 8.86 15.25
C ILE A 303 -5.68 8.24 14.81
N GLY A 304 -6.16 8.63 13.65
CA GLY A 304 -7.49 8.28 13.15
C GLY A 304 -7.71 6.81 12.82
N ILE A 305 -6.65 6.04 12.62
CA ILE A 305 -6.71 4.60 12.34
C ILE A 305 -7.56 3.84 13.39
N PHE A 306 -7.47 4.25 14.66
CA PHE A 306 -8.22 3.61 15.75
C PHE A 306 -9.71 3.97 15.74
N ALA A 307 -10.10 5.10 15.13
CA ALA A 307 -11.47 5.59 15.10
C ALA A 307 -12.26 5.12 13.86
N VAL A 308 -11.59 4.89 12.75
CA VAL A 308 -12.22 4.61 11.44
C VAL A 308 -13.02 3.32 11.45
N TRP A 309 -12.44 2.23 11.96
CA TRP A 309 -13.08 0.92 11.92
C TRP A 309 -14.36 0.82 12.77
N PRO A 310 -14.41 1.35 14.02
CA PRO A 310 -15.65 1.46 14.78
C PRO A 310 -16.74 2.27 14.07
N ILE A 311 -16.36 3.35 13.37
CA ILE A 311 -17.30 4.17 12.60
C ILE A 311 -17.83 3.37 11.40
N ALA A 312 -16.93 2.76 10.62
CA ALA A 312 -17.30 1.96 9.46
C ALA A 312 -18.22 0.79 9.81
N LYS A 313 -17.97 0.10 10.94
CA LYS A 313 -18.88 -0.95 11.45
C LYS A 313 -20.28 -0.42 11.78
N LYS A 314 -20.40 0.82 12.24
CA LYS A 314 -21.69 1.38 12.69
C LYS A 314 -22.56 1.86 11.53
N ILE A 315 -21.97 2.52 10.54
CA ILE A 315 -22.71 3.18 9.45
C ILE A 315 -22.54 2.49 8.09
N GLY A 316 -21.72 1.43 8.04
CA GLY A 316 -21.32 0.73 6.82
C GLY A 316 -20.06 1.30 6.21
N LYS A 317 -19.23 0.43 5.60
CA LYS A 317 -17.95 0.76 4.96
C LYS A 317 -18.11 1.81 3.86
N ARG A 318 -19.06 1.59 2.94
CA ARG A 318 -19.40 2.51 1.85
C ARG A 318 -19.82 3.89 2.36
N ASN A 319 -20.77 3.93 3.33
CA ASN A 319 -21.28 5.19 3.84
C ASN A 319 -20.20 5.96 4.61
N ALA A 320 -19.37 5.27 5.40
CA ALA A 320 -18.24 5.89 6.09
C ALA A 320 -17.29 6.55 5.10
N THR A 321 -16.96 5.87 3.99
CA THR A 321 -16.09 6.40 2.94
C THR A 321 -16.76 7.57 2.21
N MET A 322 -18.04 7.47 1.89
CA MET A 322 -18.79 8.54 1.21
C MET A 322 -18.88 9.81 2.06
N TYR A 323 -19.21 9.70 3.36
CA TYR A 323 -19.20 10.86 4.28
C TYR A 323 -17.79 11.39 4.51
N GLY A 324 -16.80 10.49 4.52
CA GLY A 324 -15.40 10.88 4.54
C GLY A 324 -15.05 11.78 3.35
N PHE A 325 -15.46 11.43 2.13
CA PHE A 325 -15.19 12.28 0.96
C PHE A 325 -15.96 13.59 0.96
N VAL A 326 -17.16 13.65 1.55
CA VAL A 326 -17.83 14.93 1.78
C VAL A 326 -16.99 15.84 2.68
N LEU A 327 -16.49 15.30 3.79
CA LEU A 327 -15.62 16.05 4.70
C LEU A 327 -14.28 16.42 4.04
N TYR A 328 -13.73 15.52 3.22
CA TYR A 328 -12.54 15.74 2.42
C TYR A 328 -12.72 16.92 1.45
N ALA A 329 -13.83 16.94 0.72
CA ALA A 329 -14.18 18.05 -0.18
C ALA A 329 -14.35 19.37 0.58
N LEU A 330 -15.02 19.35 1.74
CA LEU A 330 -15.18 20.54 2.59
C LEU A 330 -13.84 21.11 3.05
N GLY A 331 -12.91 20.24 3.48
CA GLY A 331 -11.55 20.66 3.84
C GLY A 331 -10.80 21.29 2.67
N GLY A 332 -10.95 20.74 1.46
CA GLY A 332 -10.39 21.30 0.23
C GLY A 332 -11.01 22.66 -0.13
N VAL A 333 -12.32 22.82 0.00
CA VAL A 333 -13.01 24.11 -0.21
C VAL A 333 -12.51 25.16 0.78
N ILE A 334 -12.32 24.80 2.07
CA ILE A 334 -11.73 25.71 3.06
C ILE A 334 -10.34 26.19 2.60
N CYS A 335 -9.47 25.29 2.16
CA CYS A 335 -8.17 25.69 1.60
C CYS A 335 -8.31 26.65 0.40
N SER A 336 -9.35 26.48 -0.43
CA SER A 336 -9.59 27.29 -1.63
C SER A 336 -10.05 28.73 -1.31
N ILE A 337 -10.64 28.98 -0.13
CA ILE A 337 -11.11 30.33 0.26
C ILE A 337 -9.95 31.29 0.43
N ALA A 338 -8.85 30.85 1.04
CA ALA A 338 -7.67 31.67 1.26
C ALA A 338 -6.39 30.83 1.07
N PRO A 339 -6.01 30.50 -0.18
CA PRO A 339 -4.93 29.56 -0.48
C PRO A 339 -3.54 30.08 -0.10
N ARG A 340 -3.41 31.39 0.19
CA ARG A 340 -2.17 32.02 0.66
C ARG A 340 -2.12 32.19 2.18
N ASN A 341 -3.20 31.84 2.90
CA ASN A 341 -3.24 31.96 4.36
C ASN A 341 -2.88 30.64 5.02
N MET A 342 -1.74 30.58 5.69
CA MET A 342 -1.22 29.39 6.36
C MET A 342 -2.25 28.75 7.31
N ALA A 343 -2.88 29.54 8.19
CA ALA A 343 -3.83 29.01 9.17
C ALA A 343 -5.04 28.35 8.51
N VAL A 344 -5.60 28.99 7.47
CA VAL A 344 -6.75 28.46 6.72
C VAL A 344 -6.38 27.16 6.01
N VAL A 345 -5.20 27.12 5.38
CA VAL A 345 -4.71 25.93 4.69
C VAL A 345 -4.45 24.78 5.67
N LEU A 346 -3.83 25.04 6.82
CA LEU A 346 -3.59 24.01 7.84
C LEU A 346 -4.89 23.42 8.40
N ILE A 347 -5.88 24.28 8.71
CA ILE A 347 -7.20 23.83 9.16
C ILE A 347 -7.89 23.01 8.08
N GLY A 348 -7.89 23.48 6.84
CA GLY A 348 -8.48 22.77 5.72
C GLY A 348 -7.81 21.42 5.46
N GLN A 349 -6.48 21.36 5.47
CA GLN A 349 -5.72 20.11 5.33
C GLN A 349 -6.00 19.13 6.48
N PHE A 350 -6.11 19.61 7.72
CA PHE A 350 -6.45 18.80 8.88
C PHE A 350 -7.84 18.16 8.73
N ILE A 351 -8.87 18.97 8.39
CA ILE A 351 -10.23 18.50 8.14
C ILE A 351 -10.27 17.51 6.98
N LYS A 352 -9.58 17.83 5.90
CA LYS A 352 -9.46 16.99 4.71
C LYS A 352 -8.88 15.63 5.06
N ASN A 353 -7.77 15.57 5.80
CA ASN A 353 -7.15 14.30 6.15
C ASN A 353 -7.98 13.46 7.12
N ILE A 354 -8.80 14.07 8.00
CA ILE A 354 -9.84 13.34 8.75
C ILE A 354 -10.84 12.70 7.77
N GLY A 355 -11.29 13.43 6.76
CA GLY A 355 -12.18 12.91 5.73
C GLY A 355 -11.58 11.79 4.89
N GLY A 356 -10.26 11.80 4.65
CA GLY A 356 -9.51 10.78 3.92
C GLY A 356 -9.30 9.47 4.68
N LEU A 357 -9.48 9.45 6.00
CA LEU A 357 -9.26 8.26 6.83
C LEU A 357 -10.06 7.02 6.38
N PRO A 358 -11.38 7.10 6.16
CA PRO A 358 -12.14 5.92 5.73
C PRO A 358 -11.63 5.38 4.39
N CYS A 359 -11.27 6.24 3.45
CA CYS A 359 -10.69 5.83 2.19
C CYS A 359 -9.40 5.03 2.37
N SER A 360 -8.48 5.54 3.19
CA SER A 360 -7.17 4.90 3.37
C SER A 360 -7.25 3.55 4.09
N TYR A 361 -8.16 3.40 5.07
CA TYR A 361 -8.20 2.21 5.92
C TYR A 361 -9.34 1.23 5.62
N VAL A 362 -10.38 1.66 4.91
CA VAL A 362 -11.55 0.83 4.60
C VAL A 362 -11.56 0.34 3.15
N PHE A 363 -10.77 0.96 2.27
CA PHE A 363 -10.73 0.62 0.84
C PHE A 363 -10.50 -0.87 0.59
N MET A 364 -9.47 -1.46 1.20
CA MET A 364 -9.16 -2.89 0.99
C MET A 364 -10.28 -3.81 1.48
N ALA A 365 -11.03 -3.41 2.51
CA ALA A 365 -12.19 -4.16 2.98
C ALA A 365 -13.38 -4.07 2.00
N LEU A 366 -13.59 -2.90 1.35
CA LEU A 366 -14.57 -2.77 0.27
C LEU A 366 -14.15 -3.55 -0.98
N PHE A 367 -12.86 -3.56 -1.29
CA PHE A 367 -12.32 -4.33 -2.41
C PHE A 367 -12.50 -5.84 -2.18
N ALA A 368 -12.25 -6.32 -0.96
CA ALA A 368 -12.51 -7.72 -0.60
C ALA A 368 -13.99 -8.09 -0.74
N ASP A 369 -14.93 -7.22 -0.33
CA ASP A 369 -16.35 -7.44 -0.54
C ASP A 369 -16.72 -7.57 -2.03
N VAL A 370 -16.04 -6.82 -2.90
CA VAL A 370 -16.23 -6.92 -4.36
C VAL A 370 -15.65 -8.23 -4.90
N LEU A 371 -14.52 -8.70 -4.37
CA LEU A 371 -13.95 -10.00 -4.74
C LEU A 371 -14.86 -11.16 -4.34
N ASP A 372 -15.41 -11.12 -3.14
CA ASP A 372 -16.41 -12.10 -2.69
C ASP A 372 -17.68 -12.05 -3.55
N HIS A 373 -18.10 -10.85 -3.98
CA HIS A 373 -19.22 -10.71 -4.93
C HIS A 373 -18.92 -11.37 -6.28
N ILE A 374 -17.70 -11.18 -6.82
CA ILE A 374 -17.28 -11.83 -8.08
C ILE A 374 -17.33 -13.36 -7.93
N GLU A 375 -16.78 -13.89 -6.85
CA GLU A 375 -16.80 -15.32 -6.55
C GLU A 375 -18.24 -15.84 -6.46
N TRP A 376 -19.09 -15.15 -5.70
CA TRP A 376 -20.51 -15.53 -5.60
C TRP A 376 -21.22 -15.55 -6.94
N LYS A 377 -20.99 -14.56 -7.80
CA LYS A 377 -21.65 -14.38 -9.08
C LYS A 377 -21.12 -15.32 -10.16
N SER A 378 -19.83 -15.57 -10.23
CA SER A 378 -19.18 -16.35 -11.28
C SER A 378 -18.87 -17.80 -10.88
N GLY A 379 -18.82 -18.11 -9.58
CA GLY A 379 -18.29 -19.38 -9.06
C GLY A 379 -16.76 -19.46 -9.11
N ILE A 380 -16.06 -18.39 -9.52
CA ILE A 380 -14.61 -18.36 -9.71
C ILE A 380 -13.99 -17.26 -8.87
N ARG A 381 -12.95 -17.61 -8.12
CA ARG A 381 -12.17 -16.64 -7.36
C ARG A 381 -11.07 -16.03 -8.22
N CYS A 382 -11.12 -14.70 -8.40
CA CYS A 382 -10.23 -13.94 -9.29
C CYS A 382 -9.35 -12.94 -8.54
N ASP A 383 -8.98 -13.21 -7.28
CA ASP A 383 -8.24 -12.27 -6.41
C ASP A 383 -6.91 -11.83 -7.04
N GLY A 384 -6.12 -12.78 -7.54
CA GLY A 384 -4.82 -12.49 -8.14
C GLY A 384 -4.92 -11.59 -9.37
N THR A 385 -5.88 -11.87 -10.26
CA THR A 385 -6.13 -11.05 -11.45
C THR A 385 -6.58 -9.64 -11.09
N ALA A 386 -7.51 -9.51 -10.14
CA ALA A 386 -8.01 -8.21 -9.70
C ALA A 386 -6.92 -7.39 -8.99
N MET A 387 -6.08 -8.01 -8.14
CA MET A 387 -4.93 -7.36 -7.52
C MET A 387 -3.86 -6.94 -8.53
N SER A 388 -3.64 -7.74 -9.57
CA SER A 388 -2.71 -7.36 -10.65
C SER A 388 -3.19 -6.13 -11.39
N ILE A 389 -4.48 -6.04 -11.72
CA ILE A 389 -5.07 -4.85 -12.36
C ILE A 389 -4.96 -3.62 -11.44
N TYR A 390 -5.26 -3.79 -10.14
CA TYR A 390 -5.08 -2.75 -9.14
C TYR A 390 -3.65 -2.18 -9.14
N ASN A 391 -2.64 -3.05 -9.13
CA ASN A 391 -1.23 -2.65 -9.14
C ASN A 391 -0.83 -1.96 -10.46
N ILE A 392 -1.31 -2.45 -11.60
CA ILE A 392 -1.08 -1.82 -12.91
C ILE A 392 -1.64 -0.40 -12.92
N ILE A 393 -2.88 -0.20 -12.45
CA ILE A 393 -3.50 1.13 -12.34
C ILE A 393 -2.65 2.03 -11.44
N ALA A 394 -2.20 1.56 -10.28
CA ALA A 394 -1.39 2.33 -9.35
C ALA A 394 -0.09 2.83 -9.98
N VAL A 395 0.63 1.95 -10.68
CA VAL A 395 1.91 2.29 -11.33
C VAL A 395 1.71 3.25 -12.52
N ALA A 396 0.73 2.95 -13.38
CA ALA A 396 0.44 3.77 -14.56
C ALA A 396 0.03 5.21 -14.20
N LEU A 397 -0.79 5.37 -13.16
CA LEU A 397 -1.25 6.69 -12.71
C LEU A 397 -0.12 7.61 -12.25
N VAL A 398 0.93 7.07 -11.63
CA VAL A 398 2.08 7.89 -11.23
C VAL A 398 2.72 8.55 -12.46
N GLY A 399 2.92 7.81 -13.54
CA GLY A 399 3.47 8.36 -14.80
C GLY A 399 2.55 9.37 -15.47
N ILE A 400 1.26 9.04 -15.57
CA ILE A 400 0.24 9.90 -16.17
C ILE A 400 0.11 11.21 -15.38
N CYS A 401 0.01 11.15 -14.06
CA CYS A 401 -0.09 12.34 -13.21
C CYS A 401 1.17 13.20 -13.32
N THR A 402 2.36 12.61 -13.30
CA THR A 402 3.62 13.34 -13.42
C THR A 402 3.71 14.03 -14.79
N GLY A 403 3.38 13.32 -15.86
CA GLY A 403 3.37 13.90 -17.20
C GLY A 403 2.37 15.06 -17.35
N LEU A 404 1.14 14.87 -16.89
CA LEU A 404 0.09 15.91 -16.92
C LEU A 404 0.45 17.11 -16.05
N PHE A 405 1.02 16.88 -14.86
CA PHE A 405 1.46 17.96 -13.98
C PHE A 405 2.57 18.80 -14.63
N ASN A 406 3.58 18.17 -15.22
CA ASN A 406 4.66 18.87 -15.89
C ASN A 406 4.18 19.61 -17.14
N MET A 407 3.28 19.02 -17.92
CA MET A 407 2.66 19.71 -19.06
C MET A 407 1.87 20.96 -18.58
N MET A 408 1.15 20.85 -17.48
CA MET A 408 0.42 21.98 -16.88
C MET A 408 1.39 23.09 -16.45
N LEU A 409 2.52 22.76 -15.82
CA LEU A 409 3.55 23.74 -15.46
C LEU A 409 4.15 24.42 -16.70
N ALA A 410 4.53 23.65 -17.72
CA ALA A 410 5.12 24.16 -18.95
C ALA A 410 4.17 25.15 -19.68
N HIS A 411 2.90 24.76 -19.86
CA HIS A 411 1.90 25.61 -20.56
C HIS A 411 1.47 26.84 -19.75
N SER A 412 1.57 26.78 -18.41
CA SER A 412 1.31 27.95 -17.57
C SER A 412 2.45 28.96 -17.55
N GLY A 413 3.62 28.64 -18.12
CA GLY A 413 4.78 29.51 -18.19
C GLY A 413 5.64 29.47 -16.93
N TYR A 414 5.83 28.27 -16.33
CA TYR A 414 6.68 28.09 -15.17
C TYR A 414 8.12 28.55 -15.41
N ILE A 415 8.64 29.36 -14.50
CA ILE A 415 10.00 29.89 -14.53
C ILE A 415 10.81 29.23 -13.41
N ALA A 416 11.87 28.51 -13.79
CA ALA A 416 12.75 27.88 -12.82
C ALA A 416 13.52 28.94 -12.00
N PRO A 417 13.80 28.67 -10.71
CA PRO A 417 14.67 29.52 -9.90
C PRO A 417 16.10 29.53 -10.45
N SER A 418 16.88 30.55 -10.09
CA SER A 418 18.26 30.74 -10.52
C SER A 418 19.20 30.84 -9.32
N ILE A 419 20.51 30.82 -9.58
CA ILE A 419 21.55 31.04 -8.58
C ILE A 419 22.18 32.39 -8.83
N ASP A 420 22.34 33.21 -7.78
CA ASP A 420 23.04 34.48 -7.86
C ASP A 420 24.59 34.31 -7.85
N SER A 421 25.29 35.42 -8.02
CA SER A 421 26.78 35.44 -8.00
C SER A 421 27.40 35.00 -6.66
N LEU A 422 26.60 34.95 -5.58
CA LEU A 422 27.01 34.52 -4.24
C LEU A 422 26.64 33.07 -3.96
N GLY A 423 26.10 32.33 -4.96
CA GLY A 423 25.68 30.95 -4.79
C GLY A 423 24.34 30.77 -4.06
N LYS A 424 23.57 31.85 -3.88
CA LYS A 424 22.26 31.79 -3.22
C LYS A 424 21.16 31.58 -4.25
N THR A 425 20.22 30.71 -3.95
CA THR A 425 19.03 30.49 -4.78
C THR A 425 18.12 31.70 -4.76
N ILE A 426 17.79 32.24 -5.94
CA ILE A 426 16.80 33.30 -6.14
C ILE A 426 15.55 32.65 -6.75
N ALA A 427 14.42 32.75 -6.05
CA ALA A 427 13.14 32.33 -6.59
C ALA A 427 12.71 33.25 -7.73
N ALA A 428 12.28 32.69 -8.84
CA ALA A 428 11.66 33.44 -9.91
C ALA A 428 10.25 33.91 -9.50
N ALA A 429 9.91 35.16 -9.86
CA ALA A 429 8.54 35.64 -9.76
C ALA A 429 7.67 34.87 -10.77
N GLN A 430 6.74 34.05 -10.26
CA GLN A 430 5.89 33.24 -11.12
C GLN A 430 4.71 34.03 -11.70
N PRO A 431 4.36 33.82 -12.95
CA PRO A 431 3.12 34.34 -13.55
C PRO A 431 1.89 33.85 -12.74
N GLN A 432 0.81 34.65 -12.75
CA GLN A 432 -0.43 34.29 -12.04
C GLN A 432 -1.03 32.99 -12.60
N SER A 433 -0.84 32.65 -13.87
CA SER A 433 -1.23 31.38 -14.49
C SER A 433 -0.57 30.18 -13.79
N VAL A 434 0.73 30.29 -13.47
CA VAL A 434 1.48 29.25 -12.74
C VAL A 434 0.97 29.10 -11.30
N LEU A 435 0.77 30.22 -10.59
CA LEU A 435 0.25 30.19 -9.22
C LEU A 435 -1.14 29.55 -9.16
N ASN A 436 -1.99 29.84 -10.15
CA ASN A 436 -3.32 29.23 -10.27
C ASN A 436 -3.22 27.73 -10.59
N ALA A 437 -2.32 27.33 -11.50
CA ALA A 437 -2.09 25.93 -11.86
C ALA A 437 -1.59 25.11 -10.66
N ILE A 438 -0.62 25.62 -9.91
CA ILE A 438 -0.09 24.99 -8.69
C ILE A 438 -1.19 24.89 -7.61
N THR A 439 -1.95 25.96 -7.38
CA THR A 439 -3.06 25.96 -6.44
C THR A 439 -4.13 24.94 -6.84
N PHE A 440 -4.46 24.88 -8.11
CA PHE A 440 -5.40 23.91 -8.65
C PHE A 440 -4.90 22.46 -8.43
N SER A 441 -3.62 22.19 -8.65
CA SER A 441 -3.07 20.85 -8.45
C SER A 441 -3.13 20.40 -6.99
N PHE A 442 -2.81 21.31 -6.06
CA PHE A 442 -2.72 20.98 -4.64
C PHE A 442 -4.08 20.98 -3.92
N VAL A 443 -5.00 21.88 -4.32
CA VAL A 443 -6.29 22.04 -3.63
C VAL A 443 -7.45 21.64 -4.53
N GLY A 444 -7.49 22.16 -5.76
CA GLY A 444 -8.66 22.05 -6.65
C GLY A 444 -8.91 20.63 -7.14
N MET A 445 -7.85 19.91 -7.53
CA MET A 445 -7.97 18.55 -8.05
C MET A 445 -8.58 17.59 -7.03
N GLU A 446 -8.19 17.71 -5.75
CA GLU A 446 -8.72 16.85 -4.71
C GLU A 446 -10.20 17.14 -4.38
N VAL A 447 -10.65 18.38 -4.50
CA VAL A 447 -12.09 18.74 -4.36
C VAL A 447 -12.91 18.08 -5.46
N ILE A 448 -12.45 18.18 -6.71
CA ILE A 448 -13.13 17.59 -7.86
C ILE A 448 -13.21 16.07 -7.72
N THR A 449 -12.08 15.43 -7.42
CA THR A 449 -12.03 13.96 -7.24
C THR A 449 -12.89 13.50 -6.09
N ALA A 450 -12.94 14.22 -4.97
CA ALA A 450 -13.80 13.88 -3.84
C ALA A 450 -15.29 13.97 -4.20
N ILE A 451 -15.72 14.99 -4.94
CA ILE A 451 -17.11 15.12 -5.40
C ILE A 451 -17.48 13.97 -6.34
N LEU A 452 -16.61 13.64 -7.30
CA LEU A 452 -16.81 12.52 -8.22
C LEU A 452 -16.91 11.19 -7.45
N LEU A 453 -16.09 11.00 -6.42
CA LEU A 453 -16.10 9.79 -5.59
C LEU A 453 -17.36 9.68 -4.72
N VAL A 454 -17.88 10.78 -4.18
CA VAL A 454 -19.17 10.79 -3.47
C VAL A 454 -20.29 10.33 -4.40
N PHE A 455 -20.27 10.81 -5.66
CA PHE A 455 -21.27 10.40 -6.66
C PHE A 455 -21.10 8.92 -7.04
N LEU A 456 -19.90 8.48 -7.32
CA LEU A 456 -19.58 7.09 -7.73
C LEU A 456 -19.98 6.08 -6.65
N LEU A 457 -19.65 6.35 -5.38
CA LEU A 457 -19.93 5.46 -4.27
C LEU A 457 -21.41 5.22 -4.00
N ARG A 458 -22.31 6.08 -4.51
CA ARG A 458 -23.76 5.83 -4.45
C ARG A 458 -24.18 4.56 -5.19
N PHE A 459 -23.41 4.18 -6.21
CA PHE A 459 -23.68 2.98 -7.02
C PHE A 459 -23.03 1.72 -6.47
N LEU A 460 -22.10 1.82 -5.51
CA LEU A 460 -21.44 0.68 -4.88
C LEU A 460 -22.33 0.10 -3.76
N ASN A 461 -23.28 -0.76 -4.14
CA ASN A 461 -24.25 -1.35 -3.21
C ASN A 461 -23.88 -2.75 -2.73
N VAL A 462 -22.68 -3.24 -3.05
CA VAL A 462 -22.21 -4.60 -2.74
C VAL A 462 -22.34 -4.95 -1.25
N GLU A 463 -22.04 -3.99 -0.37
CA GLU A 463 -22.07 -4.17 1.08
C GLU A 463 -23.47 -4.53 1.64
N LYS A 464 -24.54 -4.16 0.93
CA LYS A 464 -25.91 -4.41 1.42
C LYS A 464 -26.26 -5.90 1.52
N THR A 465 -25.67 -6.72 0.65
CA THR A 465 -26.00 -8.13 0.50
C THR A 465 -24.77 -9.04 0.64
N ILE A 466 -23.64 -8.47 1.08
CA ILE A 466 -22.39 -9.23 1.13
C ILE A 466 -22.45 -10.41 2.11
N GLU A 467 -23.05 -10.22 3.29
CA GLU A 467 -23.23 -11.29 4.29
C GLU A 467 -24.04 -12.45 3.71
N LEU A 468 -25.15 -12.15 3.01
CA LEU A 468 -25.98 -13.17 2.36
C LEU A 468 -25.23 -13.90 1.23
N LYS A 469 -24.39 -13.19 0.49
CA LYS A 469 -23.53 -13.77 -0.55
C LYS A 469 -22.47 -14.69 0.02
N GLN A 470 -21.83 -14.30 1.10
CA GLN A 470 -20.84 -15.10 1.80
C GLN A 470 -21.48 -16.40 2.37
N GLU A 471 -22.67 -16.30 2.96
CA GLU A 471 -23.42 -17.48 3.41
C GLU A 471 -23.77 -18.42 2.26
N GLU A 472 -24.18 -17.86 1.10
CA GLU A 472 -24.48 -18.68 -0.09
C GLU A 472 -23.22 -19.33 -0.68
N ILE A 473 -22.07 -18.63 -0.75
CA ILE A 473 -20.77 -19.22 -1.15
C ILE A 473 -20.43 -20.39 -0.21
N PHE A 474 -20.56 -20.15 1.10
CA PHE A 474 -20.29 -21.19 2.10
C PHE A 474 -21.15 -22.42 1.89
N ARG A 475 -22.47 -22.24 1.65
CA ARG A 475 -23.39 -23.35 1.38
C ARG A 475 -23.01 -24.11 0.12
N ILE A 476 -22.71 -23.39 -0.97
CA ILE A 476 -22.34 -24.03 -2.25
C ILE A 476 -21.06 -24.86 -2.09
N ARG A 477 -20.04 -24.31 -1.45
CA ARG A 477 -18.78 -25.03 -1.21
C ARG A 477 -18.97 -26.27 -0.34
N LYS A 478 -19.86 -26.18 0.65
CA LYS A 478 -20.20 -27.31 1.51
C LYS A 478 -20.90 -28.41 0.72
N GLU A 479 -21.90 -28.07 -0.11
CA GLU A 479 -22.62 -29.00 -0.97
C GLU A 479 -21.70 -29.66 -2.00
N GLU A 480 -20.74 -28.92 -2.57
CA GLU A 480 -19.73 -29.45 -3.50
C GLU A 480 -18.77 -30.43 -2.80
N ALA A 481 -18.27 -30.08 -1.62
CA ALA A 481 -17.41 -30.98 -0.84
C ALA A 481 -18.14 -32.27 -0.43
N GLU A 482 -19.41 -32.18 -0.04
CA GLU A 482 -20.23 -33.34 0.30
C GLU A 482 -20.43 -34.26 -0.92
N LYS A 483 -20.62 -33.71 -2.13
CA LYS A 483 -20.70 -34.50 -3.38
C LYS A 483 -19.40 -35.21 -3.74
N GLU A 484 -18.26 -34.60 -3.38
CA GLU A 484 -16.93 -35.19 -3.55
C GLU A 484 -16.55 -36.16 -2.41
N GLY A 485 -17.42 -36.38 -1.41
CA GLY A 485 -17.13 -37.22 -0.25
C GLY A 485 -16.09 -36.63 0.70
N LYS A 486 -15.84 -35.31 0.63
CA LYS A 486 -14.87 -34.57 1.47
C LYS A 486 -15.59 -33.84 2.60
N ILE A 487 -14.95 -33.73 3.77
CA ILE A 487 -15.46 -32.92 4.87
C ILE A 487 -15.08 -31.45 4.57
N TYR A 488 -16.08 -30.60 4.38
CA TYR A 488 -15.86 -29.17 4.23
C TYR A 488 -15.41 -28.58 5.57
N LYS A 489 -14.25 -27.90 5.56
CA LYS A 489 -13.78 -27.12 6.68
C LYS A 489 -13.88 -25.63 6.32
N ASP A 490 -14.47 -24.87 7.23
CA ASP A 490 -14.52 -23.42 7.12
C ASP A 490 -13.10 -22.81 7.03
N PRO A 491 -12.87 -21.81 6.15
CA PRO A 491 -11.57 -21.19 5.99
C PRO A 491 -10.94 -20.64 7.27
N GLU A 492 -11.76 -20.11 8.20
CA GLU A 492 -11.27 -19.66 9.51
C GLU A 492 -10.79 -20.84 10.36
N THR A 493 -11.50 -21.97 10.30
CA THR A 493 -11.12 -23.21 11.00
C THR A 493 -9.82 -23.78 10.42
N VAL A 494 -9.69 -23.81 9.09
CA VAL A 494 -8.45 -24.24 8.42
C VAL A 494 -7.29 -23.34 8.81
N ALA A 495 -7.46 -22.01 8.71
CA ALA A 495 -6.42 -21.04 9.09
C ALA A 495 -6.01 -21.16 10.56
N ARG A 496 -6.98 -21.44 11.45
CA ARG A 496 -6.70 -21.67 12.88
C ARG A 496 -5.92 -22.96 13.09
N GLU A 497 -6.34 -24.08 12.47
CA GLU A 497 -5.64 -25.37 12.56
C GLU A 497 -4.21 -25.27 11.99
N GLU A 498 -4.02 -24.56 10.87
CA GLU A 498 -2.70 -24.30 10.30
C GLU A 498 -1.83 -23.45 11.23
N SER A 499 -2.42 -22.40 11.82
CA SER A 499 -1.72 -21.56 12.79
C SER A 499 -1.33 -22.34 14.04
N GLU A 500 -2.20 -23.23 14.54
CA GLU A 500 -1.90 -24.10 15.69
C GLU A 500 -0.79 -25.09 15.36
N LYS A 501 -0.83 -25.73 14.19
CA LYS A 501 0.24 -26.62 13.71
C LYS A 501 1.58 -25.89 13.62
N GLU A 502 1.59 -24.69 13.08
CA GLU A 502 2.81 -23.90 12.93
C GLU A 502 3.33 -23.37 14.30
N GLU A 503 2.45 -23.09 15.26
CA GLU A 503 2.87 -22.78 16.64
C GLU A 503 3.58 -23.99 17.29
N ILE A 504 3.03 -25.20 17.11
CA ILE A 504 3.65 -26.43 17.62
C ILE A 504 5.03 -26.63 16.98
N ARG A 505 5.12 -26.55 15.65
CA ARG A 505 6.38 -26.66 14.91
C ARG A 505 7.41 -25.62 15.35
N THR A 506 6.99 -24.36 15.52
CA THR A 506 7.86 -23.30 16.02
C THR A 506 8.39 -23.58 17.43
N ARG A 507 7.55 -24.16 18.28
CA ARG A 507 7.95 -24.58 19.65
C ARG A 507 8.99 -25.71 19.61
N GLU A 508 8.80 -26.71 18.76
CA GLU A 508 9.75 -27.80 18.58
C GLU A 508 11.11 -27.28 18.10
N ILE A 509 11.12 -26.41 17.09
CA ILE A 509 12.34 -25.75 16.58
C ILE A 509 13.08 -24.99 17.70
N LYS A 510 12.34 -24.24 18.54
CA LYS A 510 12.94 -23.50 19.66
C LYS A 510 13.52 -24.42 20.73
N LEU A 511 12.90 -25.56 20.96
CA LEU A 511 13.43 -26.58 21.89
C LEU A 511 14.70 -27.26 21.34
N GLU A 512 14.76 -27.56 20.03
CA GLU A 512 15.98 -28.06 19.40
C GLU A 512 17.12 -27.03 19.50
N GLU A 513 16.84 -25.74 19.17
CA GLU A 513 17.82 -24.66 19.31
C GLU A 513 18.30 -24.47 20.77
N LEU A 514 17.39 -24.69 21.74
CA LEU A 514 17.75 -24.66 23.15
C LEU A 514 18.67 -25.83 23.53
N LYS A 515 18.41 -27.03 23.00
CA LYS A 515 19.25 -28.21 23.20
C LYS A 515 20.66 -27.96 22.65
N ASP A 516 20.78 -27.50 21.40
CA ASP A 516 22.07 -27.17 20.80
C ASP A 516 22.86 -26.10 21.61
N LYS A 517 22.15 -25.15 22.25
CA LYS A 517 22.78 -24.15 23.12
C LYS A 517 23.23 -24.76 24.44
N CYS A 518 22.46 -25.66 25.04
CA CYS A 518 22.81 -26.34 26.27
C CYS A 518 24.05 -27.19 26.05
N ASP A 519 24.11 -27.93 24.94
CA ASP A 519 25.26 -28.78 24.59
C ASP A 519 26.54 -27.94 24.39
N LYS A 520 26.44 -26.76 23.78
CA LYS A 520 27.58 -25.84 23.55
C LYS A 520 28.08 -25.16 24.83
N ASN A 521 27.19 -24.90 25.79
CA ASN A 521 27.52 -24.14 27.00
C ASN A 521 27.62 -25.02 28.25
N GLY A 522 27.42 -26.33 28.14
CA GLY A 522 27.44 -27.25 29.26
C GLY A 522 26.28 -27.06 30.24
N TRP A 523 25.12 -26.54 29.78
CA TRP A 523 23.96 -26.34 30.64
C TRP A 523 23.06 -27.55 30.68
N ASN A 524 22.34 -27.73 31.81
CA ASN A 524 21.38 -28.82 31.93
C ASN A 524 20.15 -28.52 31.03
N TYR A 525 19.96 -29.37 30.02
CA TYR A 525 18.86 -29.21 29.06
C TYR A 525 17.48 -29.31 29.68
N GLU A 526 17.26 -30.30 30.60
CA GLU A 526 15.94 -30.51 31.20
C GLU A 526 15.52 -29.33 32.08
N GLU A 527 16.45 -28.73 32.81
CA GLU A 527 16.19 -27.52 33.59
C GLU A 527 15.83 -26.33 32.71
N LYS A 528 16.60 -26.08 31.65
CA LYS A 528 16.36 -24.99 30.71
C LYS A 528 15.09 -25.18 29.88
N LYS A 529 14.74 -26.39 29.54
CA LYS A 529 13.49 -26.76 28.90
C LYS A 529 12.28 -26.48 29.81
N ALA A 530 12.37 -26.85 31.11
CA ALA A 530 11.33 -26.56 32.07
C ALA A 530 11.12 -25.04 32.26
N GLU A 531 12.20 -24.25 32.37
CA GLU A 531 12.13 -22.79 32.41
C GLU A 531 11.46 -22.21 31.16
N PHE A 532 11.85 -22.69 29.97
CA PHE A 532 11.30 -22.25 28.71
C PHE A 532 9.79 -22.55 28.62
N ILE A 533 9.37 -23.76 28.93
CA ILE A 533 7.96 -24.19 28.93
C ILE A 533 7.15 -23.32 29.89
N LYS A 534 7.63 -23.15 31.12
CA LYS A 534 6.97 -22.32 32.15
C LYS A 534 6.81 -20.88 31.70
N SER A 535 7.83 -20.31 31.04
CA SER A 535 7.78 -18.95 30.52
C SER A 535 6.78 -18.79 29.37
N GLU A 536 6.69 -19.78 28.46
CA GLU A 536 5.71 -19.78 27.37
C GLU A 536 4.28 -19.94 27.88
N GLU A 537 4.06 -20.84 28.83
CA GLU A 537 2.74 -21.03 29.47
C GLU A 537 2.28 -19.78 30.20
N ALA A 538 3.17 -19.12 30.93
CA ALA A 538 2.89 -17.87 31.61
C ALA A 538 2.50 -16.77 30.60
N LYS A 539 3.22 -16.64 29.48
CA LYS A 539 2.88 -15.71 28.40
C LYS A 539 1.52 -16.03 27.77
N LYS A 540 1.27 -17.30 27.43
CA LYS A 540 -0.02 -17.73 26.86
C LYS A 540 -1.18 -17.47 27.82
N LYS A 541 -0.98 -17.72 29.12
CA LYS A 541 -1.99 -17.43 30.15
C LYS A 541 -2.27 -15.95 30.25
N ALA A 542 -1.23 -15.10 30.30
CA ALA A 542 -1.38 -13.65 30.34
C ALA A 542 -2.08 -13.09 29.08
N GLU A 543 -1.75 -13.61 27.90
CA GLU A 543 -2.43 -13.23 26.65
C GLU A 543 -3.92 -13.63 26.65
N ARG A 544 -4.24 -14.85 27.09
CA ARG A 544 -5.63 -15.33 27.23
C ARG A 544 -6.42 -14.49 28.24
N GLU A 545 -5.84 -14.18 29.39
CA GLU A 545 -6.47 -13.33 30.39
C GLU A 545 -6.72 -11.92 29.86
N LYS A 546 -5.77 -11.37 29.12
CA LYS A 546 -5.92 -10.06 28.45
C LYS A 546 -7.02 -10.07 27.39
N GLN A 547 -7.09 -11.13 26.58
CA GLN A 547 -8.14 -11.30 25.56
C GLN A 547 -9.51 -11.44 26.25
N LEU A 548 -9.64 -12.31 27.24
CA LEU A 548 -10.88 -12.51 27.99
C LEU A 548 -11.35 -11.23 28.71
N ASN A 549 -10.43 -10.46 29.28
CA ASN A 549 -10.74 -9.17 29.89
C ASN A 549 -11.21 -8.14 28.86
N ASN A 550 -10.58 -8.12 27.67
CA ASN A 550 -10.98 -7.24 26.58
C ASN A 550 -12.37 -7.64 26.04
N GLU A 551 -12.65 -8.93 25.89
CA GLU A 551 -13.97 -9.43 25.47
C GLU A 551 -15.05 -9.11 26.51
N LYS A 552 -14.76 -9.33 27.81
CA LYS A 552 -15.68 -8.97 28.89
C LYS A 552 -15.98 -7.46 28.90
N LYS A 553 -14.95 -6.64 28.76
CA LYS A 553 -15.12 -5.17 28.64
C LYS A 553 -15.91 -4.76 27.39
N ALA A 554 -15.68 -5.41 26.26
CA ALA A 554 -16.41 -5.16 25.03
C ALA A 554 -17.88 -5.57 25.16
N LYS A 555 -18.19 -6.76 25.68
CA LYS A 555 -19.55 -7.24 25.95
C LYS A 555 -20.28 -6.36 26.96
N ALA A 556 -19.61 -5.94 28.04
CA ALA A 556 -20.18 -5.02 29.02
C ALA A 556 -20.51 -3.64 28.39
N LYS A 557 -19.59 -3.07 27.60
CA LYS A 557 -19.84 -1.82 26.87
C LYS A 557 -21.01 -1.95 25.88
N GLU A 558 -21.09 -3.07 25.18
CA GLU A 558 -22.18 -3.35 24.24
C GLU A 558 -23.51 -3.51 24.96
N GLY A 559 -23.54 -4.23 26.10
CA GLY A 559 -24.71 -4.39 26.95
C GLY A 559 -25.24 -3.03 27.46
N VAL A 560 -24.35 -2.18 27.99
CA VAL A 560 -24.71 -0.81 28.42
C VAL A 560 -25.24 0.02 27.25
N LYS A 561 -24.65 -0.11 26.06
CA LYS A 561 -25.10 0.60 24.87
C LYS A 561 -26.48 0.13 24.41
N LYS A 562 -26.71 -1.20 24.36
CA LYS A 562 -28.02 -1.79 24.04
C LYS A 562 -29.09 -1.36 25.05
N ALA A 563 -28.77 -1.37 26.34
CA ALA A 563 -29.66 -0.92 27.40
C ALA A 563 -30.04 0.58 27.25
N LYS A 564 -29.05 1.45 26.97
CA LYS A 564 -29.31 2.88 26.71
C LYS A 564 -30.16 3.11 25.46
N VAL A 565 -29.94 2.37 24.39
CA VAL A 565 -30.76 2.45 23.16
C VAL A 565 -32.18 1.98 23.44
N ARG A 566 -32.34 0.87 24.17
CA ARG A 566 -33.65 0.33 24.56
C ARG A 566 -34.40 1.30 25.47
N ALA A 567 -33.77 1.82 26.50
CA ALA A 567 -34.35 2.82 27.37
C ALA A 567 -34.80 4.08 26.60
N LYS A 568 -33.97 4.55 25.65
CA LYS A 568 -34.31 5.68 24.79
C LYS A 568 -35.49 5.37 23.85
N TYR A 569 -35.56 4.14 23.34
CA TYR A 569 -36.67 3.67 22.52
C TYR A 569 -37.95 3.55 23.35
N ASP A 570 -37.88 3.03 24.57
CA ASP A 570 -39.01 2.85 25.46
C ASP A 570 -39.67 4.20 25.91
N LEU A 571 -38.86 5.26 25.93
CA LEU A 571 -39.34 6.63 26.23
C LEU A 571 -39.98 7.34 25.02
N LEU A 572 -39.93 6.78 23.81
CA LEU A 572 -40.54 7.40 22.63
C LEU A 572 -42.07 7.28 22.65
N PRO A 573 -42.80 8.30 22.16
CA PRO A 573 -44.23 8.22 21.92
C PRO A 573 -44.61 7.05 21.00
N ALA A 574 -45.81 6.49 21.20
CA ALA A 574 -46.30 5.34 20.45
C ALA A 574 -46.24 5.55 18.92
N GLU A 575 -46.58 6.75 18.44
CA GLU A 575 -46.51 7.13 17.03
C GLU A 575 -45.08 7.05 16.48
N LYS A 576 -44.10 7.54 17.24
CA LYS A 576 -42.69 7.46 16.82
C LYS A 576 -42.16 6.03 16.82
N LYS A 577 -42.59 5.18 17.77
CA LYS A 577 -42.27 3.75 17.78
C LYS A 577 -42.84 3.05 16.56
N LYS A 578 -44.10 3.36 16.18
CA LYS A 578 -44.78 2.83 14.99
C LYS A 578 -44.03 3.25 13.72
N ALA A 579 -43.68 4.53 13.59
CA ALA A 579 -42.91 5.05 12.44
C ALA A 579 -41.54 4.41 12.30
N ILE A 580 -40.82 4.14 13.42
CA ILE A 580 -39.54 3.43 13.41
C ILE A 580 -39.72 2.00 12.91
N LYS A 581 -40.73 1.26 13.44
CA LYS A 581 -41.02 -0.12 12.99
C LYS A 581 -41.40 -0.19 11.51
N GLU A 582 -42.24 0.73 11.05
CA GLU A 582 -42.64 0.81 9.63
C GLU A 582 -41.40 1.09 8.73
N LYS A 583 -40.52 1.99 9.16
CA LYS A 583 -39.29 2.29 8.44
C LYS A 583 -38.34 1.08 8.40
N GLU A 584 -38.21 0.33 9.50
CA GLU A 584 -37.40 -0.88 9.55
C GLU A 584 -38.02 -1.98 8.67
N MET A 585 -39.32 -2.22 8.74
CA MET A 585 -40.00 -3.18 7.87
C MET A 585 -39.86 -2.82 6.37
N LYS A 586 -39.99 -1.53 6.03
CA LYS A 586 -39.77 -1.06 4.66
C LYS A 586 -38.33 -1.34 4.21
N LYS A 587 -37.34 -1.00 5.06
CA LYS A 587 -35.93 -1.24 4.78
C LYS A 587 -35.63 -2.73 4.56
N GLN A 588 -36.24 -3.60 5.37
CA GLN A 588 -36.08 -5.04 5.23
C GLN A 588 -36.72 -5.57 3.94
N LYS A 589 -37.94 -5.15 3.59
CA LYS A 589 -38.58 -5.50 2.32
C LYS A 589 -37.78 -5.03 1.10
N ASP A 590 -37.25 -3.80 1.17
CA ASP A 590 -36.40 -3.25 0.10
C ASP A 590 -35.09 -4.07 -0.05
N LEU A 591 -34.53 -4.55 1.05
CA LEU A 591 -33.34 -5.40 1.05
C LEU A 591 -33.67 -6.80 0.48
N GLU A 592 -34.76 -7.40 0.89
CA GLU A 592 -35.21 -8.71 0.38
C GLU A 592 -35.48 -8.65 -1.14
N ALA A 593 -36.19 -7.62 -1.60
CA ALA A 593 -36.44 -7.44 -3.04
C ALA A 593 -35.14 -7.21 -3.83
N PHE A 594 -34.19 -6.45 -3.26
CA PHE A 594 -32.89 -6.23 -3.87
C PHE A 594 -32.07 -7.53 -3.94
N TRP A 595 -32.09 -8.33 -2.87
CA TRP A 595 -31.39 -9.61 -2.80
C TRP A 595 -31.97 -10.62 -3.79
N GLU A 596 -33.28 -10.79 -3.88
CA GLU A 596 -33.93 -11.71 -4.82
C GLU A 596 -33.58 -11.36 -6.28
N LYS A 597 -33.51 -10.08 -6.62
CA LYS A 597 -33.07 -9.64 -7.93
C LYS A 597 -31.61 -10.02 -8.21
N GLU A 598 -30.69 -9.67 -7.29
CA GLU A 598 -29.26 -10.00 -7.44
C GLU A 598 -29.04 -11.51 -7.51
N LYS A 599 -29.75 -12.29 -6.69
CA LYS A 599 -29.67 -13.75 -6.65
C LYS A 599 -30.06 -14.38 -7.98
N LYS A 600 -31.14 -13.90 -8.59
CA LYS A 600 -31.58 -14.38 -9.92
C LYS A 600 -30.54 -14.08 -11.00
N GLU A 601 -30.01 -12.87 -11.04
CA GLU A 601 -28.97 -12.45 -11.99
C GLU A 601 -27.65 -13.21 -11.77
N GLY A 602 -27.22 -13.36 -10.50
CA GLY A 602 -25.99 -14.06 -10.14
C GLY A 602 -26.04 -15.55 -10.46
N THR A 603 -27.13 -16.24 -10.14
CA THR A 603 -27.32 -17.66 -10.47
C THR A 603 -27.30 -17.91 -11.98
N ALA A 604 -27.99 -17.05 -12.74
CA ALA A 604 -27.99 -17.15 -14.20
C ALA A 604 -26.58 -16.97 -14.79
N TYR A 605 -25.82 -16.00 -14.29
CA TYR A 605 -24.45 -15.75 -14.75
C TYR A 605 -23.49 -16.89 -14.37
N ARG A 606 -23.58 -17.42 -13.14
CA ARG A 606 -22.79 -18.57 -12.67
C ARG A 606 -22.99 -19.79 -13.56
N ASN A 607 -24.25 -20.12 -13.86
CA ASN A 607 -24.58 -21.22 -14.75
C ASN A 607 -24.03 -21.02 -16.18
N PHE A 608 -24.10 -19.79 -16.68
CA PHE A 608 -23.50 -19.45 -17.98
C PHE A 608 -21.97 -19.63 -17.99
N VAL A 609 -21.27 -19.15 -16.93
CA VAL A 609 -19.81 -19.31 -16.80
C VAL A 609 -19.43 -20.78 -16.72
N LYS A 610 -20.16 -21.58 -15.92
CA LYS A 610 -19.94 -23.02 -15.77
C LYS A 610 -20.10 -23.76 -17.09
N ALA A 611 -21.21 -23.55 -17.80
CA ALA A 611 -21.46 -24.17 -19.12
C ALA A 611 -20.37 -23.79 -20.14
N LYS A 612 -19.86 -22.58 -20.09
CA LYS A 612 -18.79 -22.12 -20.99
C LYS A 612 -17.45 -22.77 -20.71
N LEU A 613 -17.13 -23.06 -19.46
CA LEU A 613 -15.91 -23.77 -19.06
C LEU A 613 -16.00 -25.24 -19.49
N GLU A 614 -17.14 -25.91 -19.25
CA GLU A 614 -17.39 -27.29 -19.68
C GLU A 614 -17.27 -27.45 -21.19
N MET A 615 -17.82 -26.54 -22.00
CA MET A 615 -17.65 -26.55 -23.45
C MET A 615 -16.18 -26.37 -23.91
N LYS A 616 -15.37 -25.67 -23.14
CA LYS A 616 -13.96 -25.45 -23.46
C LYS A 616 -13.09 -26.63 -23.08
N ASP A 617 -13.42 -27.33 -22.00
CA ASP A 617 -12.77 -28.58 -21.59
C ASP A 617 -13.04 -29.67 -22.65
N ILE A 618 -14.28 -29.81 -23.12
CA ILE A 618 -14.66 -30.76 -24.20
C ILE A 618 -13.90 -30.46 -25.52
N LYS A 619 -13.70 -29.18 -25.85
CA LYS A 619 -12.92 -28.82 -27.05
C LYS A 619 -11.42 -29.13 -26.91
N ASN A 620 -10.87 -29.02 -25.71
CA ASN A 620 -9.46 -29.32 -25.45
C ASN A 620 -9.21 -30.85 -25.37
N GLU A 621 -10.20 -31.64 -24.95
CA GLU A 621 -10.12 -33.10 -24.94
C GLU A 621 -10.35 -33.71 -26.33
N SER A 622 -10.88 -32.93 -27.27
CA SER A 622 -11.14 -33.37 -28.67
C SER A 622 -10.04 -32.97 -29.67
N LEU A 623 -8.99 -32.29 -29.20
CA LEU A 623 -7.75 -31.94 -29.91
C LEU A 623 -6.60 -32.80 -29.42
#